data_720c17eaae192654c9f977880c1adc9b
#
_entry.id   720c17eaae192654c9f977880c1adc9b
#
_cell.length_a   1.000
_cell.length_b   1.000
_cell.length_c   1.000
_cell.angle_alpha   90.00
_cell.angle_beta   90.00
_cell.angle_gamma   90.00
#
_symmetry.space_group_name_H-M   'P 1'
#
loop_
_entity.id
_entity.type
_entity.pdbx_description
1 polymer ?
#
loop_
_entity_poly.entity_id
_entity_poly.type
_entity_poly.pdbx_seq_one_letter_code
_entity_poly.pdbx_strand_id
1 'polypeptide(L)' 'MPIEISGTPPELGSEIVQQGKTVGEIRSTISDKGIALIKLEALEKKEELLASGTVVKPLKPSWVNF' A
#
# COMPACT_ATOMS: atom_id res chain seq x y z
N MET A 1 0.37 -2.28 7.90
CA MET A 1 -1.07 -1.99 7.75
C MET A 1 -1.66 -2.85 6.63
N PRO A 2 -2.90 -3.27 6.74
CA PRO A 2 -3.53 -4.05 5.67
C PRO A 2 -3.78 -3.21 4.43
N ILE A 3 -3.60 -3.83 3.27
CA ILE A 3 -3.83 -3.17 1.99
C ILE A 3 -4.64 -4.08 1.08
N GLU A 4 -5.32 -3.46 0.12
CA GLU A 4 -6.00 -4.17 -0.95
C GLU A 4 -5.21 -3.96 -2.23
N ILE A 5 -5.01 -5.01 -2.99
CA ILE A 5 -4.21 -4.99 -4.21
C ILE A 5 -5.13 -5.15 -5.42
N SER A 6 -5.02 -4.23 -6.37
CA SER A 6 -5.79 -4.29 -7.61
C SER A 6 -4.89 -4.83 -8.71
N GLY A 7 -5.17 -6.04 -9.19
CA GLY A 7 -4.39 -6.66 -10.24
C GLY A 7 -3.38 -7.66 -9.71
N THR A 8 -2.24 -7.80 -10.40
CA THR A 8 -1.21 -8.76 -10.01
C THR A 8 -0.54 -8.33 -8.70
N PRO A 9 -0.49 -9.23 -7.69
CA PRO A 9 0.17 -8.89 -6.43
C PRO A 9 1.65 -8.56 -6.65
N PRO A 10 2.16 -7.50 -6.03
CA PRO A 10 3.57 -7.17 -6.11
C PRO A 10 4.40 -8.16 -5.30
N GLU A 11 5.69 -8.25 -5.61
CA GLU A 11 6.58 -9.13 -4.87
C GLU A 11 6.84 -8.58 -3.48
N LEU A 12 7.19 -9.47 -2.55
CA LEU A 12 7.56 -9.06 -1.20
C LEU A 12 8.77 -8.13 -1.26
N GLY A 13 8.74 -7.10 -0.45
CA GLY A 13 9.81 -6.12 -0.42
C GLY A 13 9.69 -5.04 -1.49
N SER A 14 8.65 -5.10 -2.33
CA SER A 14 8.41 -4.07 -3.34
C SER A 14 8.18 -2.73 -2.67
N GLU A 15 8.75 -1.68 -3.23
CA GLU A 15 8.54 -0.33 -2.71
C GLU A 15 7.18 0.20 -3.13
N ILE A 16 6.53 0.90 -2.21
CA ILE A 16 5.27 1.58 -2.49
C ILE A 16 5.60 3.02 -2.83
N VAL A 17 5.14 3.46 -3.98
CA VAL A 17 5.46 4.79 -4.52
C VAL A 17 4.19 5.63 -4.60
N GLN A 18 4.32 6.89 -4.22
CA GLN A 18 3.24 7.87 -4.34
C GLN A 18 3.83 9.12 -4.98
N GLN A 19 3.31 9.49 -6.14
CA GLN A 19 3.81 10.65 -6.90
C GLN A 19 5.32 10.62 -7.11
N GLY A 20 5.85 9.44 -7.44
CA GLY A 20 7.27 9.27 -7.73
C GLY A 20 8.16 9.16 -6.51
N LYS A 21 7.61 9.15 -5.30
CA LYS A 21 8.38 9.04 -4.07
C LYS A 21 8.07 7.73 -3.36
N THR A 22 9.11 7.06 -2.85
CA THR A 22 8.94 5.85 -2.06
C THR A 22 8.35 6.22 -0.71
N VAL A 23 7.18 5.67 -0.41
CA VAL A 23 6.47 5.97 0.84
C VAL A 23 6.20 4.75 1.70
N GLY A 24 6.65 3.59 1.26
CA GLY A 24 6.45 2.37 2.03
C GLY A 24 7.01 1.16 1.32
N GLU A 25 6.71 -0.02 1.86
CA GLU A 25 7.13 -1.26 1.24
C GLU A 25 6.14 -2.39 1.57
N ILE A 26 6.04 -3.35 0.67
CA ILE A 26 5.18 -4.52 0.83
C ILE A 26 5.85 -5.51 1.78
N ARG A 27 5.14 -5.92 2.82
CA ARG A 27 5.66 -6.87 3.81
C ARG A 27 5.16 -8.29 3.57
N SER A 28 3.91 -8.42 3.12
CA SER A 28 3.37 -9.74 2.73
C SER A 28 2.18 -9.54 1.82
N THR A 29 1.88 -10.58 1.03
CA THR A 29 0.72 -10.56 0.14
C THR A 29 0.05 -11.92 0.17
N ILE A 30 -1.30 -11.92 0.12
CA ILE A 30 -2.10 -13.12 0.01
C ILE A 30 -3.27 -12.77 -0.92
N SER A 31 -3.29 -13.38 -2.11
CA SER A 31 -4.30 -13.08 -3.12
C SER A 31 -4.35 -11.58 -3.44
N ASP A 32 -5.48 -10.93 -3.25
CA ASP A 32 -5.66 -9.51 -3.56
C ASP A 32 -5.47 -8.60 -2.34
N LYS A 33 -4.91 -9.16 -1.26
CA LYS A 33 -4.70 -8.41 -0.02
C LYS A 33 -3.28 -8.60 0.47
N GLY A 34 -2.85 -7.73 1.35
CA GLY A 34 -1.52 -7.83 1.90
C GLY A 34 -1.31 -6.93 3.11
N ILE A 35 -0.09 -6.97 3.61
CA ILE A 35 0.35 -6.11 4.70
C ILE A 35 1.50 -5.27 4.18
N ALA A 36 1.48 -3.99 4.49
CA ALA A 36 2.52 -3.07 4.06
C ALA A 36 2.85 -2.07 5.14
N LEU A 37 4.08 -1.55 5.08
CA LEU A 37 4.48 -0.40 5.87
C LEU A 37 4.30 0.81 4.97
N ILE A 38 3.54 1.80 5.42
CA ILE A 38 3.28 3.01 4.63
C ILE A 38 3.44 4.20 5.56
N LYS A 39 4.15 5.23 5.08
CA LYS A 39 4.31 6.44 5.87
C LYS A 39 2.96 7.12 6.10
N LEU A 40 2.75 7.62 7.30
CA LEU A 40 1.49 8.27 7.66
C LEU A 40 1.17 9.45 6.73
N GLU A 41 2.19 10.19 6.33
CA GLU A 41 2.01 11.33 5.43
C GLU A 41 1.38 10.91 4.10
N ALA A 42 1.75 9.73 3.59
CA ALA A 42 1.20 9.21 2.35
C ALA A 42 -0.28 8.87 2.50
N LEU A 43 -0.66 8.37 3.67
CA LEU A 43 -2.05 8.04 3.96
C LEU A 43 -2.91 9.31 4.04
N GLU A 44 -2.35 10.37 4.60
CA GLU A 44 -3.07 11.64 4.73
C GLU A 44 -3.33 12.31 3.40
N LYS A 45 -2.43 12.13 2.43
CA LYS A 45 -2.58 12.73 1.11
C LYS A 45 -3.68 12.09 0.28
N LYS A 46 -4.01 10.83 0.59
CA LYS A 46 -5.03 10.06 -0.14
C LYS A 46 -4.76 9.95 -1.64
N GLU A 47 -3.50 10.04 -2.02
CA GLU A 47 -3.08 9.86 -3.40
C GLU A 47 -2.93 8.38 -3.72
N GLU A 48 -2.96 8.05 -5.00
CA GLU A 48 -2.81 6.67 -5.44
C GLU A 48 -1.43 6.11 -5.06
N LEU A 49 -1.43 4.90 -4.55
CA LEU A 49 -0.19 4.19 -4.18
C LEU A 49 0.06 3.09 -5.19
N LEU A 50 1.31 2.97 -5.61
CA LEU A 50 1.73 1.97 -6.58
C LEU A 50 2.86 1.11 -6.02
N ALA A 51 2.78 -0.19 -6.23
CA ALA A 51 3.84 -1.12 -5.88
C ALA A 51 4.12 -1.99 -7.10
N SER A 52 5.32 -1.85 -7.68
CA SER A 52 5.71 -2.54 -8.92
C SER A 52 4.67 -2.34 -10.02
N GLY A 53 4.16 -1.12 -10.14
CA GLY A 53 3.16 -0.79 -11.16
C GLY A 53 1.74 -1.22 -10.84
N THR A 54 1.53 -1.86 -9.68
CA THR A 54 0.21 -2.32 -9.25
C THR A 54 -0.38 -1.34 -8.24
N VAL A 55 -1.63 -0.95 -8.45
CA VAL A 55 -2.31 -0.06 -7.52
C VAL A 55 -2.61 -0.79 -6.22
N VAL A 56 -2.22 -0.20 -5.09
CA VAL A 56 -2.53 -0.73 -3.78
C VAL A 56 -3.32 0.32 -3.01
N LYS A 57 -4.31 -0.14 -2.24
CA LYS A 57 -5.16 0.74 -1.45
C LYS A 57 -5.06 0.37 0.01
N PRO A 58 -4.74 1.32 0.89
CA PRO A 58 -4.73 1.01 2.32
C PRO A 58 -6.15 0.72 2.80
N LEU A 59 -6.29 -0.35 3.57
CA LEU A 59 -7.55 -0.70 4.19
C LEU A 59 -7.57 -0.08 5.57
N LYS A 60 -8.54 0.76 5.82
CA LYS A 60 -8.64 1.46 7.10
C LYS A 60 -9.47 0.62 8.07
N PRO A 61 -8.84 0.08 9.13
CA PRO A 61 -9.61 -0.62 10.16
C PRO A 61 -10.62 0.32 10.81
N SER A 62 -11.74 -0.22 11.27
CA SER A 62 -12.80 0.60 11.85
C SER A 62 -12.35 1.37 13.10
N TRP A 63 -11.32 0.89 13.77
CA TRP A 63 -10.81 1.53 14.99
C TRP A 63 -9.73 2.58 14.71
N VAL A 64 -9.35 2.74 13.44
CA VAL A 64 -8.35 3.75 13.04
C VAL A 64 -9.06 4.91 12.38
N ASN A 65 -8.68 6.12 12.77
CA ASN A 65 -9.29 7.33 12.23
C ASN A 65 -8.22 8.18 11.52
N PHE A 66 -8.21 8.12 10.20
CA PHE A 66 -7.34 9.00 9.41
C PHE A 66 -7.94 9.35 8.06
#